data_0bfefd913e6386e658897da89b9bf37c
#
_entry.id   0bfefd913e6386e658897da89b9bf37c
#
_cell.length_a   1.000
_cell.length_b   1.000
_cell.length_c   1.000
_cell.angle_alpha   90.00
_cell.angle_beta   90.00
_cell.angle_gamma   90.00
#
_symmetry.space_group_name_H-M   'P 1'
#
loop_
_entity.id
_entity.type
_entity.pdbx_description
1 polymer ?
#
loop_
_entity_poly.entity_id
_entity_poly.type
_entity_poly.pdbx_seq_one_letter_code
_entity_poly.pdbx_strand_id
1 'polypeptide(L)'
;MFRINLPKKRRESSAKARKHSFIKNSKLKTQNLKIKRIGVIGIGGRTGTMFTFELKNSVEVLGIGRKEEIELIKKRKLFVKRNGNEFLFERETISDSEFLRALPLDALFLTVKNPIRTAVSYYYQKIKEENFTPPALFLSQNGIEVGEEAISVLKEIFGEGAKEIPVFRISLFNPVNKEVENEKISISYSLPIKIAIAQIFGLKINVSQIFKGKNFEVFFVEQKNAKNMEYSKLFLNLIGIPSATYGFSIKDGFLRKEIFKEEILALREYKRVVKLSGGKFLNFPGYPVKFLSFLISLPISFLIPFREILARKIEKERAEKKKDLDEIDYYNGAVFKMAKKLKVEVPINSKILERVKK
;
A
#
# COMPACT_ATOMS: atom_id res chain seq x y z
N MET A 1 65.06 0.41 48.60
CA MET A 1 63.61 0.78 48.52
C MET A 1 63.38 1.57 47.25
N PHE A 2 63.11 0.87 46.16
CA PHE A 2 62.94 1.51 44.86
C PHE A 2 61.43 1.45 44.46
N ARG A 3 60.78 2.62 44.30
CA ARG A 3 59.44 2.78 43.76
C ARG A 3 59.53 2.91 42.22
N ILE A 4 58.97 1.97 41.50
CA ILE A 4 58.83 2.05 40.06
C ILE A 4 57.47 2.69 39.74
N ASN A 5 57.51 3.90 39.14
CA ASN A 5 56.35 4.60 38.60
C ASN A 5 56.08 4.05 37.17
N LEU A 6 54.94 3.42 36.97
CA LEU A 6 54.46 3.02 35.65
C LEU A 6 53.50 4.08 35.09
N PRO A 7 53.59 4.46 33.81
CA PRO A 7 52.86 5.58 33.25
C PRO A 7 51.40 5.22 32.96
N LYS A 8 50.47 5.98 33.55
CA LYS A 8 49.00 5.87 33.35
C LYS A 8 48.47 6.27 31.97
N LYS A 9 49.34 6.65 31.00
CA LYS A 9 48.90 7.20 29.70
C LYS A 9 48.54 6.22 28.61
N ARG A 10 48.70 4.91 28.74
CA ARG A 10 48.39 3.94 27.66
C ARG A 10 47.01 3.31 27.69
N ARG A 11 46.23 3.48 28.75
CA ARG A 11 44.86 2.87 28.80
C ARG A 11 43.74 3.77 28.26
N GLU A 12 43.91 5.08 28.24
CA GLU A 12 42.88 5.99 27.72
C GLU A 12 42.85 6.09 26.18
N SER A 13 43.99 5.90 25.51
CA SER A 13 44.08 5.95 24.04
C SER A 13 43.41 4.74 23.37
N SER A 14 43.45 3.55 24.01
CA SER A 14 42.81 2.34 23.44
C SER A 14 41.28 2.34 23.56
N ALA A 15 40.71 2.96 24.60
CA ALA A 15 39.28 3.08 24.78
C ALA A 15 38.67 4.14 23.85
N LYS A 16 39.38 5.26 23.59
CA LYS A 16 38.93 6.26 22.59
C LYS A 16 39.05 5.75 21.15
N ALA A 17 40.09 5.00 20.83
CA ALA A 17 40.24 4.38 19.50
C ALA A 17 39.16 3.31 19.25
N ARG A 18 38.79 2.49 20.26
CA ARG A 18 37.69 1.54 20.16
C ARG A 18 36.31 2.22 20.03
N LYS A 19 36.07 3.33 20.76
CA LYS A 19 34.82 4.11 20.59
C LYS A 19 34.72 4.76 19.18
N HIS A 20 35.82 5.24 18.60
CA HIS A 20 35.83 5.82 17.26
C HIS A 20 35.70 4.78 16.14
N SER A 21 36.16 3.54 16.36
CA SER A 21 35.97 2.47 15.37
C SER A 21 34.52 1.92 15.36
N PHE A 22 33.84 1.92 16.51
CA PHE A 22 32.42 1.50 16.59
C PHE A 22 31.46 2.53 15.97
N ILE A 23 31.79 3.83 16.03
CA ILE A 23 30.96 4.90 15.45
C ILE A 23 31.19 5.03 13.92
N LYS A 24 32.36 4.65 13.40
CA LYS A 24 32.64 4.66 11.96
C LYS A 24 32.01 3.50 11.18
N ASN A 25 31.64 2.40 11.84
CA ASN A 25 31.01 1.24 11.18
C ASN A 25 29.47 1.27 11.17
N SER A 26 28.83 2.27 11.76
CA SER A 26 27.38 2.47 11.72
C SER A 26 26.91 3.38 10.59
N LYS A 27 27.74 3.74 9.60
CA LYS A 27 27.25 4.19 8.29
C LYS A 27 26.63 2.96 7.63
N LEU A 28 25.33 2.80 7.80
CA LEU A 28 24.47 1.86 7.11
C LEU A 28 24.94 1.77 5.65
N LYS A 29 25.55 0.64 5.29
CA LYS A 29 25.86 0.31 3.89
C LYS A 29 24.51 0.26 3.19
N THR A 30 24.13 1.33 2.51
CA THR A 30 23.07 1.27 1.51
C THR A 30 23.62 0.34 0.44
N GLN A 31 23.17 -0.91 0.44
CA GLN A 31 23.55 -1.82 -0.64
C GLN A 31 22.88 -1.29 -1.89
N ASN A 32 23.67 -1.04 -2.93
CA ASN A 32 23.15 -0.77 -4.28
C ASN A 32 22.58 -2.06 -4.88
N LEU A 33 21.58 -2.63 -4.23
CA LEU A 33 20.85 -3.78 -4.74
C LEU A 33 20.08 -3.30 -5.98
N LYS A 34 20.55 -3.70 -7.15
CA LYS A 34 19.92 -3.34 -8.42
C LYS A 34 18.80 -4.35 -8.68
N ILE A 35 17.55 -3.93 -8.49
CA ILE A 35 16.38 -4.75 -8.85
C ILE A 35 16.30 -4.85 -10.37
N LYS A 36 16.38 -6.07 -10.90
CA LYS A 36 16.34 -6.37 -12.34
C LYS A 36 15.12 -7.22 -12.70
N ARG A 37 14.72 -8.16 -11.82
CA ARG A 37 13.66 -9.13 -12.06
C ARG A 37 12.63 -9.12 -10.95
N ILE A 38 11.36 -8.93 -11.31
CA ILE A 38 10.24 -8.76 -10.37
C ILE A 38 9.15 -9.79 -10.64
N GLY A 39 8.64 -10.43 -9.59
CA GLY A 39 7.40 -11.18 -9.62
C GLY A 39 6.23 -10.31 -9.16
N VAL A 40 5.13 -10.26 -9.92
CA VAL A 40 3.89 -9.59 -9.51
C VAL A 40 2.82 -10.64 -9.23
N ILE A 41 2.51 -10.83 -7.95
CA ILE A 41 1.53 -11.80 -7.45
C ILE A 41 0.13 -11.21 -7.50
N GLY A 42 -0.83 -11.92 -8.08
CA GLY A 42 -2.21 -11.48 -8.26
C GLY A 42 -2.48 -10.89 -9.64
N ILE A 43 -1.85 -11.45 -10.68
CA ILE A 43 -1.98 -10.98 -12.07
C ILE A 43 -3.43 -11.00 -12.59
N GLY A 44 -4.31 -11.86 -12.09
CA GLY A 44 -5.74 -11.85 -12.42
C GLY A 44 -6.51 -10.64 -11.88
N GLY A 45 -5.92 -9.89 -10.97
CA GLY A 45 -6.49 -8.70 -10.33
C GLY A 45 -6.19 -7.40 -11.09
N ARG A 46 -6.96 -6.35 -10.79
CA ARG A 46 -6.82 -5.00 -11.37
C ARG A 46 -5.39 -4.45 -11.23
N THR A 47 -4.91 -4.41 -10.00
CA THR A 47 -3.62 -3.81 -9.64
C THR A 47 -2.44 -4.65 -10.13
N GLY A 48 -2.56 -5.98 -10.05
CA GLY A 48 -1.52 -6.89 -10.53
C GLY A 48 -1.29 -6.77 -12.03
N THR A 49 -2.36 -6.77 -12.82
CA THR A 49 -2.28 -6.54 -14.28
C THR A 49 -1.63 -5.20 -14.60
N MET A 50 -2.07 -4.12 -13.93
CA MET A 50 -1.52 -2.78 -14.16
C MET A 50 -0.01 -2.73 -13.87
N PHE A 51 0.45 -3.21 -12.71
CA PHE A 51 1.88 -3.22 -12.38
C PHE A 51 2.69 -4.10 -13.33
N THR A 52 2.22 -5.30 -13.67
CA THR A 52 2.92 -6.20 -14.61
C THR A 52 3.06 -5.54 -15.98
N PHE A 53 2.03 -4.81 -16.43
CA PHE A 53 2.05 -4.15 -17.74
C PHE A 53 3.01 -2.97 -17.76
N GLU A 54 3.02 -2.12 -16.73
CA GLU A 54 3.76 -0.86 -16.74
C GLU A 54 5.22 -0.97 -16.27
N LEU A 55 5.52 -1.86 -15.32
CA LEU A 55 6.89 -2.03 -14.81
C LEU A 55 7.85 -2.66 -15.82
N LYS A 56 7.33 -3.40 -16.82
CA LYS A 56 8.16 -4.03 -17.88
C LYS A 56 9.06 -3.04 -18.61
N ASN A 57 8.69 -1.76 -18.65
CA ASN A 57 9.51 -0.75 -19.32
C ASN A 57 10.81 -0.42 -18.56
N SER A 58 10.91 -0.83 -17.29
CA SER A 58 12.06 -0.51 -16.43
C SER A 58 12.83 -1.75 -15.97
N VAL A 59 12.16 -2.90 -15.85
CA VAL A 59 12.71 -4.15 -15.32
C VAL A 59 12.07 -5.36 -16.00
N GLU A 60 12.66 -6.54 -15.87
CA GLU A 60 12.01 -7.80 -16.24
C GLU A 60 10.87 -8.09 -15.26
N VAL A 61 9.67 -8.38 -15.77
CA VAL A 61 8.48 -8.58 -14.95
C VAL A 61 7.77 -9.86 -15.34
N LEU A 62 7.51 -10.68 -14.33
CA LEU A 62 6.76 -11.92 -14.42
C LEU A 62 5.44 -11.79 -13.66
N GLY A 63 4.32 -12.06 -14.31
CA GLY A 63 3.00 -12.13 -13.67
C GLY A 63 2.79 -13.51 -13.02
N ILE A 64 2.37 -13.54 -11.75
CA ILE A 64 2.11 -14.76 -11.00
C ILE A 64 0.66 -14.75 -10.52
N GLY A 65 -0.06 -15.85 -10.77
CA GLY A 65 -1.46 -15.97 -10.39
C GLY A 65 -1.88 -17.40 -10.18
N ARG A 66 -3.11 -17.60 -9.71
CA ARG A 66 -3.69 -18.94 -9.60
C ARG A 66 -3.83 -19.55 -10.98
N LYS A 67 -3.72 -20.87 -11.07
CA LYS A 67 -3.79 -21.61 -12.33
C LYS A 67 -5.05 -21.24 -13.14
N GLU A 68 -6.19 -21.19 -12.48
CA GLU A 68 -7.48 -20.87 -13.11
C GLU A 68 -7.51 -19.43 -13.65
N GLU A 69 -6.85 -18.48 -12.96
CA GLU A 69 -6.73 -17.10 -13.42
C GLU A 69 -5.86 -16.98 -14.66
N ILE A 70 -4.74 -17.70 -14.70
CA ILE A 70 -3.84 -17.75 -15.87
C ILE A 70 -4.55 -18.37 -17.08
N GLU A 71 -5.24 -19.49 -16.88
CA GLU A 71 -6.03 -20.13 -17.95
C GLU A 71 -7.13 -19.21 -18.45
N LEU A 72 -7.83 -18.51 -17.55
CA LEU A 72 -8.87 -17.57 -17.91
C LEU A 72 -8.32 -16.39 -18.75
N ILE A 73 -7.15 -15.84 -18.36
CA ILE A 73 -6.48 -14.77 -19.10
C ILE A 73 -6.11 -15.24 -20.50
N LYS A 74 -5.58 -16.45 -20.64
CA LYS A 74 -5.21 -17.04 -21.94
C LYS A 74 -6.45 -17.26 -22.81
N LYS A 75 -7.54 -17.79 -22.24
CA LYS A 75 -8.79 -18.09 -22.96
C LYS A 75 -9.53 -16.83 -23.43
N ARG A 76 -9.63 -15.81 -22.56
CA ARG A 76 -10.47 -14.61 -22.79
C ARG A 76 -9.73 -13.40 -23.34
N LYS A 77 -8.45 -13.46 -23.59
CA LYS A 77 -7.58 -12.33 -23.95
C LYS A 77 -7.72 -11.14 -22.97
N LEU A 78 -6.64 -10.78 -22.33
CA LEU A 78 -6.58 -9.67 -21.39
C LEU A 78 -6.11 -8.41 -22.14
N PHE A 79 -6.84 -7.32 -21.96
CA PHE A 79 -6.51 -6.02 -22.54
C PHE A 79 -6.23 -4.99 -21.43
N VAL A 80 -5.35 -4.06 -21.74
CA VAL A 80 -5.07 -2.88 -20.92
C VAL A 80 -5.51 -1.64 -21.68
N LYS A 81 -6.45 -0.88 -21.08
CA LYS A 81 -6.91 0.42 -21.61
C LYS A 81 -6.30 1.54 -20.78
N ARG A 82 -5.51 2.42 -21.41
CA ARG A 82 -4.91 3.58 -20.76
C ARG A 82 -4.95 4.81 -21.67
N ASN A 83 -5.39 5.94 -21.11
CA ASN A 83 -5.51 7.21 -21.85
C ASN A 83 -6.22 7.06 -23.20
N GLY A 84 -7.31 6.28 -23.26
CA GLY A 84 -8.10 6.05 -24.46
C GLY A 84 -7.54 5.00 -25.44
N ASN A 85 -6.31 4.53 -25.24
CA ASN A 85 -5.71 3.48 -26.08
C ASN A 85 -5.87 2.10 -25.43
N GLU A 86 -6.05 1.08 -26.26
CA GLU A 86 -6.17 -0.31 -25.85
C GLU A 86 -4.97 -1.13 -26.35
N PHE A 87 -4.44 -2.00 -25.48
CA PHE A 87 -3.27 -2.84 -25.72
C PHE A 87 -3.59 -4.27 -25.32
N LEU A 88 -3.21 -5.24 -26.15
CA LEU A 88 -3.25 -6.64 -25.74
C LEU A 88 -2.18 -6.88 -24.66
N PHE A 89 -2.56 -7.59 -23.61
CA PHE A 89 -1.65 -7.94 -22.52
C PHE A 89 -0.78 -9.14 -22.90
N GLU A 90 0.35 -8.86 -23.51
CA GLU A 90 1.35 -9.85 -23.89
C GLU A 90 2.50 -9.83 -22.87
N ARG A 91 2.32 -10.48 -21.77
CA ARG A 91 3.32 -10.57 -20.69
C ARG A 91 3.49 -12.00 -20.26
N GLU A 92 4.71 -12.33 -19.86
CA GLU A 92 5.01 -13.63 -19.29
C GLU A 92 4.21 -13.82 -17.99
N THR A 93 3.51 -14.96 -17.91
CA THR A 93 2.71 -15.31 -16.74
C THR A 93 2.89 -16.77 -16.40
N ILE A 94 2.97 -17.07 -15.11
CA ILE A 94 3.06 -18.43 -14.58
C ILE A 94 2.01 -18.64 -13.50
N SER A 95 1.68 -19.91 -13.25
CA SER A 95 0.88 -20.26 -12.08
C SER A 95 1.70 -20.20 -10.80
N ASP A 96 1.04 -19.99 -9.66
CA ASP A 96 1.65 -20.02 -8.33
C ASP A 96 2.26 -21.40 -8.00
N SER A 97 1.74 -22.49 -8.58
CA SER A 97 2.36 -23.83 -8.48
C SER A 97 3.74 -23.92 -9.15
N GLU A 98 4.00 -23.05 -10.16
CA GLU A 98 5.26 -22.97 -10.88
C GLU A 98 6.22 -21.91 -10.33
N PHE A 99 5.86 -21.25 -9.22
CA PHE A 99 6.60 -20.12 -8.65
C PHE A 99 8.11 -20.39 -8.49
N LEU A 100 8.49 -21.58 -8.08
CA LEU A 100 9.91 -21.93 -7.88
C LEU A 100 10.74 -21.84 -9.16
N ARG A 101 10.13 -22.05 -10.34
CA ARG A 101 10.79 -21.89 -11.63
C ARG A 101 11.11 -20.42 -11.97
N ALA A 102 10.43 -19.49 -11.30
CA ALA A 102 10.66 -18.05 -11.47
C ALA A 102 11.90 -17.56 -10.71
N LEU A 103 12.35 -18.28 -9.71
CA LEU A 103 13.47 -17.87 -8.85
C LEU A 103 14.82 -17.96 -9.59
N PRO A 104 15.80 -17.10 -9.28
CA PRO A 104 15.72 -16.03 -8.28
C PRO A 104 14.95 -14.77 -8.78
N LEU A 105 14.28 -14.10 -7.85
CA LEU A 105 13.65 -12.78 -8.07
C LEU A 105 14.27 -11.76 -7.11
N ASP A 106 14.41 -10.51 -7.55
CA ASP A 106 14.92 -9.42 -6.71
C ASP A 106 13.81 -8.77 -5.87
N ALA A 107 12.55 -8.82 -6.37
CA ALA A 107 11.40 -8.27 -5.67
C ALA A 107 10.12 -9.04 -5.98
N LEU A 108 9.19 -9.04 -4.99
CA LEU A 108 7.81 -9.52 -5.11
C LEU A 108 6.85 -8.37 -4.85
N PHE A 109 5.98 -8.10 -5.82
CA PHE A 109 4.84 -7.18 -5.68
C PHE A 109 3.61 -8.00 -5.31
N LEU A 110 3.13 -7.86 -4.08
CA LEU A 110 1.92 -8.53 -3.63
C LEU A 110 0.72 -7.61 -3.90
N THR A 111 -0.18 -8.06 -4.78
CA THR A 111 -1.36 -7.29 -5.21
C THR A 111 -2.68 -8.01 -4.96
N VAL A 112 -2.63 -9.16 -4.27
CA VAL A 112 -3.82 -9.90 -3.84
C VAL A 112 -4.62 -9.11 -2.81
N LYS A 113 -5.92 -9.41 -2.67
CA LYS A 113 -6.76 -8.82 -1.62
C LYS A 113 -6.31 -9.27 -0.22
N ASN A 114 -6.68 -8.49 0.79
CA ASN A 114 -6.52 -8.90 2.19
C ASN A 114 -7.42 -10.11 2.54
N PRO A 115 -7.04 -10.94 3.55
CA PRO A 115 -5.82 -10.88 4.34
C PRO A 115 -4.58 -11.39 3.58
N ILE A 116 -3.40 -10.79 3.84
CA ILE A 116 -2.18 -11.10 3.09
C ILE A 116 -1.35 -12.23 3.70
N ARG A 117 -1.62 -12.60 4.96
CA ARG A 117 -0.84 -13.56 5.73
C ARG A 117 -0.57 -14.87 4.97
N THR A 118 -1.63 -15.47 4.42
CA THR A 118 -1.53 -16.72 3.67
C THR A 118 -0.62 -16.58 2.45
N ALA A 119 -0.76 -15.49 1.69
CA ALA A 119 0.06 -15.27 0.51
C ALA A 119 1.54 -15.05 0.87
N VAL A 120 1.83 -14.20 1.87
CA VAL A 120 3.22 -13.96 2.31
C VAL A 120 3.82 -15.27 2.83
N SER A 121 3.10 -16.03 3.66
CA SER A 121 3.57 -17.32 4.15
C SER A 121 3.89 -18.29 3.02
N TYR A 122 2.98 -18.46 2.07
CA TYR A 122 3.12 -19.40 0.96
C TYR A 122 4.38 -19.15 0.13
N TYR A 123 4.59 -17.92 -0.32
CA TYR A 123 5.74 -17.62 -1.19
C TYR A 123 7.06 -17.60 -0.43
N TYR A 124 7.11 -17.02 0.77
CA TYR A 124 8.36 -16.92 1.52
C TYR A 124 8.79 -18.21 2.20
N GLN A 125 7.86 -19.10 2.56
CA GLN A 125 8.21 -20.47 3.00
C GLN A 125 8.88 -21.25 1.87
N LYS A 126 8.32 -21.24 0.65
CA LYS A 126 8.92 -21.88 -0.52
C LYS A 126 10.34 -21.36 -0.82
N ILE A 127 10.53 -20.03 -0.74
CA ILE A 127 11.84 -19.40 -0.93
C ILE A 127 12.84 -19.92 0.11
N LYS A 128 12.42 -20.03 1.38
CA LYS A 128 13.26 -20.52 2.47
C LYS A 128 13.60 -22.01 2.30
N GLU A 129 12.61 -22.83 2.00
CA GLU A 129 12.77 -24.30 1.81
C GLU A 129 13.78 -24.61 0.72
N GLU A 130 13.78 -23.86 -0.36
CA GLU A 130 14.70 -24.00 -1.49
C GLU A 130 16.00 -23.19 -1.34
N ASN A 131 16.23 -22.57 -0.18
CA ASN A 131 17.44 -21.79 0.15
C ASN A 131 17.74 -20.63 -0.82
N PHE A 132 16.72 -20.05 -1.45
CA PHE A 132 16.91 -18.83 -2.25
C PHE A 132 17.01 -17.59 -1.36
N THR A 133 17.74 -16.58 -1.85
CA THR A 133 17.77 -15.27 -1.22
C THR A 133 16.36 -14.65 -1.25
N PRO A 134 15.80 -14.25 -0.11
CA PRO A 134 14.47 -13.65 -0.07
C PRO A 134 14.43 -12.32 -0.82
N PRO A 135 13.51 -12.15 -1.78
CA PRO A 135 13.33 -10.90 -2.51
C PRO A 135 12.75 -9.79 -1.63
N ALA A 136 12.94 -8.52 -2.03
CA ALA A 136 12.25 -7.40 -1.42
C ALA A 136 10.72 -7.54 -1.60
N LEU A 137 9.93 -7.20 -0.58
CA LEU A 137 8.47 -7.31 -0.60
C LEU A 137 7.81 -5.94 -0.78
N PHE A 138 6.95 -5.81 -1.80
CA PHE A 138 6.13 -4.63 -2.05
C PHE A 138 4.65 -4.94 -1.82
N LEU A 139 4.01 -4.19 -0.94
CA LEU A 139 2.63 -4.38 -0.50
C LEU A 139 1.75 -3.24 -1.01
N SER A 140 0.77 -3.54 -1.87
CA SER A 140 -0.13 -2.54 -2.48
C SER A 140 -1.57 -2.60 -1.97
N GLN A 141 -1.87 -3.42 -0.97
CA GLN A 141 -3.20 -3.58 -0.40
C GLN A 141 -3.69 -2.31 0.29
N ASN A 142 -5.00 -2.12 0.32
CA ASN A 142 -5.63 -1.11 1.14
C ASN A 142 -5.59 -1.50 2.63
N GLY A 143 -5.82 -0.52 3.50
CA GLY A 143 -5.91 -0.73 4.95
C GLY A 143 -4.65 -0.33 5.71
N ILE A 144 -4.80 -0.40 7.04
CA ILE A 144 -3.75 -0.12 8.01
C ILE A 144 -3.25 -1.46 8.57
N GLU A 145 -2.01 -1.51 9.03
CA GLU A 145 -1.38 -2.69 9.65
C GLU A 145 -1.06 -3.85 8.68
N VAL A 146 -1.27 -3.68 7.38
CA VAL A 146 -0.88 -4.67 6.36
C VAL A 146 0.63 -4.90 6.38
N GLY A 147 1.40 -3.83 6.56
CA GLY A 147 2.86 -3.91 6.68
C GLY A 147 3.32 -4.68 7.91
N GLU A 148 2.70 -4.43 9.05
CA GLU A 148 2.98 -5.11 10.31
C GLU A 148 2.66 -6.60 10.24
N GLU A 149 1.55 -6.97 9.59
CA GLU A 149 1.18 -8.36 9.35
C GLU A 149 2.23 -9.08 8.50
N ALA A 150 2.66 -8.48 7.40
CA ALA A 150 3.71 -9.04 6.54
C ALA A 150 5.04 -9.22 7.29
N ILE A 151 5.47 -8.20 8.05
CA ILE A 151 6.70 -8.24 8.85
C ILE A 151 6.62 -9.35 9.91
N SER A 152 5.47 -9.54 10.56
CA SER A 152 5.26 -10.61 11.52
C SER A 152 5.49 -11.98 10.87
N VAL A 153 4.89 -12.22 9.70
CA VAL A 153 5.06 -13.48 8.96
C VAL A 153 6.50 -13.70 8.54
N LEU A 154 7.19 -12.69 8.03
CA LEU A 154 8.61 -12.81 7.66
C LEU A 154 9.49 -13.15 8.87
N LYS A 155 9.22 -12.57 10.05
CA LYS A 155 9.92 -12.90 11.29
C LYS A 155 9.64 -14.32 11.76
N GLU A 156 8.42 -14.82 11.62
CA GLU A 156 8.05 -16.19 11.91
C GLU A 156 8.81 -17.18 11.02
N ILE A 157 9.00 -16.86 9.74
CA ILE A 157 9.69 -17.72 8.77
C ILE A 157 11.21 -17.64 8.91
N PHE A 158 11.79 -16.45 8.96
CA PHE A 158 13.24 -16.23 8.86
C PHE A 158 13.91 -15.85 10.18
N GLY A 159 13.16 -15.66 11.27
CA GLY A 159 13.72 -15.21 12.56
C GLY A 159 14.47 -13.89 12.43
N GLU A 160 15.70 -13.83 12.93
CA GLU A 160 16.57 -12.65 12.83
C GLU A 160 16.93 -12.29 11.37
N GLY A 161 16.99 -13.27 10.46
CA GLY A 161 17.24 -13.06 9.04
C GLY A 161 16.18 -12.21 8.34
N ALA A 162 14.98 -12.08 8.92
CA ALA A 162 13.95 -11.21 8.37
C ALA A 162 14.40 -9.74 8.24
N LYS A 163 15.35 -9.29 9.08
CA LYS A 163 15.90 -7.92 9.04
C LYS A 163 16.65 -7.60 7.74
N GLU A 164 17.05 -8.62 7.00
CA GLU A 164 17.70 -8.46 5.69
C GLU A 164 16.70 -8.24 4.55
N ILE A 165 15.40 -8.52 4.76
CA ILE A 165 14.37 -8.46 3.73
C ILE A 165 13.75 -7.07 3.70
N PRO A 166 13.95 -6.27 2.61
CA PRO A 166 13.33 -4.97 2.49
C PRO A 166 11.81 -5.10 2.29
N VAL A 167 11.02 -4.37 3.09
CA VAL A 167 9.57 -4.35 2.94
C VAL A 167 9.10 -2.93 2.64
N PHE A 168 8.28 -2.79 1.61
CA PHE A 168 7.74 -1.53 1.13
C PHE A 168 6.21 -1.53 1.17
N ARG A 169 5.64 -0.40 1.58
CA ARG A 169 4.22 -0.09 1.39
C ARG A 169 4.04 0.80 0.18
N ILE A 170 3.06 0.44 -0.65
CA ILE A 170 2.62 1.25 -1.78
C ILE A 170 1.19 1.71 -1.55
N SER A 171 0.93 3.00 -1.69
CA SER A 171 -0.40 3.57 -1.79
C SER A 171 -0.66 3.97 -3.24
N LEU A 172 -1.60 3.31 -3.89
CA LEU A 172 -2.03 3.62 -5.26
C LEU A 172 -3.19 4.61 -5.21
N PHE A 173 -3.12 5.69 -5.98
CA PHE A 173 -4.14 6.76 -6.00
C PHE A 173 -5.06 6.70 -7.22
N ASN A 174 -4.60 6.22 -8.36
CA ASN A 174 -5.45 6.09 -9.53
C ASN A 174 -6.53 5.01 -9.32
N PRO A 175 -7.76 5.23 -9.75
CA PRO A 175 -8.72 4.16 -9.91
C PRO A 175 -8.26 3.19 -11.00
N VAL A 176 -8.34 1.90 -10.71
CA VAL A 176 -8.10 0.83 -11.67
C VAL A 176 -9.36 -0.01 -11.77
N ASN A 177 -9.95 -0.06 -12.94
CA ASN A 177 -11.21 -0.78 -13.19
C ASN A 177 -10.93 -2.10 -13.90
N LYS A 178 -11.80 -3.08 -13.67
CA LYS A 178 -11.81 -4.37 -14.38
C LYS A 178 -13.22 -4.57 -14.97
N GLU A 179 -13.28 -4.86 -16.23
CA GLU A 179 -14.49 -5.21 -16.95
C GLU A 179 -14.30 -6.58 -17.56
N VAL A 180 -15.33 -7.41 -17.48
CA VAL A 180 -15.33 -8.77 -18.03
C VAL A 180 -16.53 -8.86 -18.95
N GLU A 181 -16.27 -8.96 -20.22
CA GLU A 181 -17.25 -9.17 -21.27
C GLU A 181 -16.95 -10.52 -21.93
N ASN A 182 -17.96 -11.25 -22.34
CA ASN A 182 -17.89 -12.60 -22.95
C ASN A 182 -16.49 -13.24 -23.08
N GLU A 183 -15.72 -12.85 -24.09
CA GLU A 183 -14.37 -13.37 -24.36
C GLU A 183 -13.24 -12.38 -24.03
N LYS A 184 -13.55 -11.25 -23.39
CA LYS A 184 -12.61 -10.16 -23.15
C LYS A 184 -12.56 -9.79 -21.68
N ILE A 185 -11.34 -9.59 -21.17
CA ILE A 185 -11.08 -8.97 -19.87
C ILE A 185 -10.36 -7.64 -20.15
N SER A 186 -10.88 -6.54 -19.64
CA SER A 186 -10.25 -5.22 -19.80
C SER A 186 -9.89 -4.62 -18.46
N ILE A 187 -8.65 -4.15 -18.32
CA ILE A 187 -8.18 -3.38 -17.16
C ILE A 187 -7.95 -1.95 -17.61
N SER A 188 -8.66 -1.00 -17.02
CA SER A 188 -8.57 0.42 -17.41
C SER A 188 -8.07 1.32 -16.29
N TYR A 189 -7.18 2.27 -16.63
CA TYR A 189 -6.63 3.28 -15.74
C TYR A 189 -6.08 4.49 -16.52
N SER A 190 -5.80 5.58 -15.82
CA SER A 190 -5.16 6.77 -16.39
C SER A 190 -3.66 6.83 -16.07
N LEU A 191 -2.90 7.45 -16.96
CA LEU A 191 -1.49 7.80 -16.73
C LEU A 191 -1.35 9.29 -16.38
N PRO A 192 -0.31 9.68 -15.61
CA PRO A 192 0.61 8.80 -14.92
C PRO A 192 -0.04 8.06 -13.75
N ILE A 193 0.46 6.86 -13.42
CA ILE A 193 0.07 6.13 -12.23
C ILE A 193 0.67 6.83 -11.03
N LYS A 194 -0.18 7.35 -10.16
CA LYS A 194 0.21 8.09 -8.95
C LYS A 194 0.33 7.15 -7.78
N ILE A 195 1.53 7.03 -7.23
CA ILE A 195 1.80 6.15 -6.08
C ILE A 195 2.61 6.89 -5.02
N ALA A 196 2.38 6.54 -3.75
CA ALA A 196 3.30 6.85 -2.67
C ALA A 196 3.95 5.55 -2.17
N ILE A 197 5.25 5.60 -1.91
CA ILE A 197 6.04 4.43 -1.49
C ILE A 197 6.83 4.78 -0.24
N ALA A 198 6.75 3.91 0.77
CA ALA A 198 7.56 3.97 1.97
C ALA A 198 8.25 2.62 2.22
N GLN A 199 9.54 2.61 2.46
CA GLN A 199 10.19 1.46 3.05
C GLN A 199 9.84 1.41 4.54
N ILE A 200 9.30 0.28 5.00
CA ILE A 200 8.82 0.13 6.39
C ILE A 200 9.69 -0.78 7.24
N PHE A 201 10.48 -1.66 6.61
CA PHE A 201 11.31 -2.65 7.30
C PHE A 201 12.49 -3.09 6.43
N GLY A 202 13.49 -3.74 7.06
CA GLY A 202 14.61 -4.42 6.42
C GLY A 202 15.76 -3.50 5.98
N LEU A 203 16.69 -4.06 5.21
CA LEU A 203 17.84 -3.33 4.67
C LEU A 203 17.41 -2.17 3.78
N LYS A 204 18.06 -1.03 3.91
CA LYS A 204 17.78 0.14 3.07
C LYS A 204 18.27 -0.09 1.65
N ILE A 205 17.35 -0.03 0.70
CA ILE A 205 17.65 -0.11 -0.73
C ILE A 205 16.99 1.04 -1.50
N ASN A 206 17.59 1.41 -2.64
CA ASN A 206 17.01 2.41 -3.54
C ASN A 206 16.18 1.72 -4.63
N VAL A 207 14.87 2.02 -4.64
CA VAL A 207 13.92 1.43 -5.58
C VAL A 207 13.45 2.40 -6.67
N SER A 208 14.01 3.60 -6.74
CA SER A 208 13.58 4.63 -7.70
C SER A 208 13.71 4.18 -9.17
N GLN A 209 14.68 3.32 -9.46
CA GLN A 209 14.91 2.79 -10.81
C GLN A 209 13.77 1.91 -11.34
N ILE A 210 12.98 1.26 -10.45
CA ILE A 210 11.85 0.40 -10.84
C ILE A 210 10.76 1.22 -11.52
N PHE A 211 10.58 2.46 -11.06
CA PHE A 211 9.50 3.36 -11.48
C PHE A 211 10.00 4.47 -12.42
N LYS A 212 11.12 4.23 -13.11
CA LYS A 212 11.61 5.18 -14.10
C LYS A 212 10.67 5.26 -15.29
N GLY A 213 10.45 6.49 -15.78
CA GLY A 213 9.65 6.73 -16.97
C GLY A 213 8.43 7.61 -16.70
N LYS A 214 7.73 7.99 -17.79
CA LYS A 214 6.59 8.91 -17.73
C LYS A 214 5.30 8.28 -17.21
N ASN A 215 5.29 6.95 -17.04
CA ASN A 215 4.07 6.23 -16.66
C ASN A 215 3.80 6.24 -15.15
N PHE A 216 4.79 6.59 -14.33
CA PHE A 216 4.64 6.69 -12.87
C PHE A 216 4.96 8.11 -12.37
N GLU A 217 4.12 8.59 -11.46
CA GLU A 217 4.37 9.74 -10.59
C GLU A 217 4.52 9.23 -9.16
N VAL A 218 5.78 9.16 -8.68
CA VAL A 218 6.12 8.50 -7.42
C VAL A 218 6.43 9.52 -6.34
N PHE A 219 5.74 9.40 -5.21
CA PHE A 219 6.02 10.14 -3.99
C PHE A 219 6.72 9.22 -2.97
N PHE A 220 8.02 9.42 -2.78
CA PHE A 220 8.80 8.68 -1.79
C PHE A 220 8.57 9.25 -0.40
N VAL A 221 8.13 8.40 0.51
CA VAL A 221 7.82 8.76 1.91
C VAL A 221 8.90 8.20 2.82
N GLU A 222 9.44 9.02 3.70
CA GLU A 222 10.40 8.56 4.72
C GLU A 222 9.77 7.52 5.64
N GLN A 223 10.55 6.56 6.10
CA GLN A 223 10.11 5.46 6.97
C GLN A 223 9.30 5.94 8.19
N LYS A 224 9.76 7.02 8.84
CA LYS A 224 9.06 7.62 10.00
C LYS A 224 7.64 8.13 9.69
N ASN A 225 7.35 8.38 8.41
CA ASN A 225 6.05 8.86 7.93
C ASN A 225 5.22 7.77 7.24
N ALA A 226 5.68 6.53 7.18
CA ALA A 226 4.99 5.44 6.50
C ALA A 226 3.56 5.23 7.04
N LYS A 227 3.40 5.26 8.37
CA LYS A 227 2.07 5.15 9.01
C LYS A 227 1.16 6.33 8.68
N ASN A 228 1.72 7.54 8.58
CA ASN A 228 0.99 8.74 8.16
C ASN A 228 0.53 8.64 6.69
N MET A 229 1.30 7.97 5.84
CA MET A 229 0.90 7.64 4.47
C MET A 229 -0.33 6.71 4.46
N GLU A 230 -0.33 5.65 5.26
CA GLU A 230 -1.47 4.73 5.39
C GLU A 230 -2.71 5.45 5.92
N TYR A 231 -2.56 6.28 6.96
CA TYR A 231 -3.66 7.10 7.50
C TYR A 231 -4.26 8.03 6.45
N SER A 232 -3.42 8.67 5.66
CA SER A 232 -3.87 9.59 4.61
C SER A 232 -4.57 8.85 3.47
N LYS A 233 -4.07 7.67 3.09
CA LYS A 233 -4.72 6.83 2.09
C LYS A 233 -6.06 6.30 2.58
N LEU A 234 -6.15 5.84 3.84
CA LEU A 234 -7.41 5.39 4.42
C LEU A 234 -8.44 6.53 4.49
N PHE A 235 -8.03 7.77 4.83
CA PHE A 235 -8.91 8.93 4.80
C PHE A 235 -9.61 9.08 3.43
N LEU A 236 -8.83 8.98 2.33
CA LEU A 236 -9.38 9.02 0.98
C LEU A 236 -10.27 7.81 0.66
N ASN A 237 -9.92 6.65 1.18
CA ASN A 237 -10.70 5.44 0.97
C ASN A 237 -12.03 5.43 1.73
N LEU A 238 -12.14 6.12 2.84
CA LEU A 238 -13.40 6.25 3.60
C LEU A 238 -14.43 7.12 2.87
N ILE A 239 -13.99 8.07 2.03
CA ILE A 239 -14.90 8.93 1.26
C ILE A 239 -15.76 8.07 0.33
N GLY A 240 -17.08 8.18 0.47
CA GLY A 240 -18.08 7.48 -0.32
C GLY A 240 -18.50 6.12 0.22
N ILE A 241 -17.96 5.66 1.35
CA ILE A 241 -18.42 4.42 1.99
C ILE A 241 -19.88 4.56 2.48
N PRO A 242 -20.26 5.59 3.26
CA PRO A 242 -21.66 5.80 3.61
C PRO A 242 -22.59 5.80 2.39
N SER A 243 -22.25 6.54 1.34
CA SER A 243 -23.03 6.56 0.10
C SER A 243 -23.24 5.16 -0.49
N ALA A 244 -22.17 4.35 -0.57
CA ALA A 244 -22.23 3.00 -1.10
C ALA A 244 -23.09 2.05 -0.24
N THR A 245 -23.11 2.22 1.09
CA THR A 245 -23.93 1.39 1.98
C THR A 245 -25.45 1.61 1.80
N TYR A 246 -25.84 2.75 1.21
CA TYR A 246 -27.22 3.02 0.80
C TYR A 246 -27.46 2.70 -0.70
N GLY A 247 -26.50 2.10 -1.37
CA GLY A 247 -26.59 1.72 -2.78
C GLY A 247 -26.36 2.87 -3.77
N PHE A 248 -25.91 4.04 -3.31
CA PHE A 248 -25.69 5.22 -4.14
C PHE A 248 -24.24 5.33 -4.63
N SER A 249 -24.05 6.04 -5.75
CA SER A 249 -22.76 6.60 -6.12
C SER A 249 -22.30 7.62 -5.08
N ILE A 250 -21.01 7.97 -5.09
CA ILE A 250 -20.52 9.03 -4.18
C ILE A 250 -21.23 10.35 -4.46
N LYS A 251 -21.43 10.70 -5.75
CA LYS A 251 -22.16 11.89 -6.18
C LYS A 251 -23.57 11.90 -5.63
N ASP A 252 -24.35 10.85 -5.89
CA ASP A 252 -25.76 10.80 -5.49
C ASP A 252 -25.93 10.80 -3.96
N GLY A 253 -25.01 10.14 -3.25
CA GLY A 253 -24.98 10.18 -1.79
C GLY A 253 -24.69 11.59 -1.26
N PHE A 254 -23.73 12.30 -1.86
CA PHE A 254 -23.40 13.69 -1.45
C PHE A 254 -24.54 14.68 -1.70
N LEU A 255 -25.33 14.48 -2.75
CA LEU A 255 -26.52 15.30 -3.01
C LEU A 255 -27.59 15.12 -1.92
N ARG A 256 -27.58 14.00 -1.20
CA ARG A 256 -28.50 13.69 -0.10
C ARG A 256 -27.95 14.20 1.23
N LYS A 257 -28.63 15.20 1.80
CA LYS A 257 -28.17 15.93 3.01
C LYS A 257 -27.80 14.98 4.17
N GLU A 258 -28.60 13.96 4.44
CA GLU A 258 -28.38 13.05 5.58
C GLU A 258 -27.18 12.12 5.32
N ILE A 259 -27.01 11.63 4.10
CA ILE A 259 -25.85 10.79 3.74
C ILE A 259 -24.57 11.64 3.76
N PHE A 260 -24.59 12.84 3.21
CA PHE A 260 -23.47 13.77 3.27
C PHE A 260 -23.06 14.09 4.73
N LYS A 261 -24.05 14.29 5.63
CA LYS A 261 -23.80 14.48 7.05
C LYS A 261 -23.11 13.26 7.67
N GLU A 262 -23.59 12.05 7.35
CA GLU A 262 -22.97 10.80 7.82
C GLU A 262 -21.52 10.64 7.32
N GLU A 263 -21.23 10.99 6.04
CA GLU A 263 -19.87 11.04 5.48
C GLU A 263 -18.94 11.95 6.30
N ILE A 264 -19.37 13.18 6.59
CA ILE A 264 -18.57 14.14 7.34
C ILE A 264 -18.34 13.66 8.77
N LEU A 265 -19.35 13.09 9.43
CA LEU A 265 -19.23 12.58 10.80
C LEU A 265 -18.30 11.38 10.88
N ALA A 266 -18.40 10.42 9.95
CA ALA A 266 -17.50 9.27 9.88
C ALA A 266 -16.02 9.69 9.70
N LEU A 267 -15.77 10.66 8.80
CA LEU A 267 -14.43 11.20 8.57
C LEU A 267 -13.89 11.97 9.80
N ARG A 268 -14.75 12.66 10.56
CA ARG A 268 -14.36 13.34 11.81
C ARG A 268 -13.96 12.35 12.90
N GLU A 269 -14.71 11.26 13.06
CA GLU A 269 -14.33 10.18 13.98
C GLU A 269 -12.96 9.62 13.61
N TYR A 270 -12.74 9.31 12.34
CA TYR A 270 -11.46 8.83 11.87
C TYR A 270 -10.32 9.84 12.11
N LYS A 271 -10.54 11.12 11.81
CA LYS A 271 -9.56 12.18 12.09
C LYS A 271 -9.21 12.23 13.59
N ARG A 272 -10.20 12.12 14.49
CA ARG A 272 -9.99 12.06 15.94
C ARG A 272 -9.12 10.87 16.33
N VAL A 273 -9.43 9.68 15.80
CA VAL A 273 -8.67 8.46 16.05
C VAL A 273 -7.22 8.60 15.59
N VAL A 274 -6.97 9.13 14.38
CA VAL A 274 -5.60 9.38 13.88
C VAL A 274 -4.85 10.35 14.79
N LYS A 275 -5.49 11.44 15.22
CA LYS A 275 -4.86 12.42 16.14
C LYS A 275 -4.49 11.77 17.47
N LEU A 276 -5.38 10.98 18.06
CA LEU A 276 -5.14 10.28 19.32
C LEU A 276 -4.05 9.20 19.20
N SER A 277 -3.87 8.61 18.01
CA SER A 277 -2.75 7.70 17.72
C SER A 277 -1.40 8.42 17.53
N GLY A 278 -1.32 9.74 17.72
CA GLY A 278 -0.12 10.53 17.42
C GLY A 278 0.16 10.70 15.93
N GLY A 279 -0.77 10.28 15.07
CA GLY A 279 -0.65 10.36 13.61
C GLY A 279 -1.01 11.73 13.05
N LYS A 280 -0.64 11.93 11.77
CA LYS A 280 -0.98 13.12 11.00
C LYS A 280 -1.25 12.76 9.54
N PHE A 281 -2.02 13.60 8.85
CA PHE A 281 -2.24 13.43 7.42
C PHE A 281 -1.10 14.03 6.59
N LEU A 282 -0.80 13.40 5.45
CA LEU A 282 0.12 13.87 4.42
C LEU A 282 -0.66 14.30 3.19
N ASN A 283 -0.15 15.29 2.45
CA ASN A 283 -0.63 15.57 1.11
C ASN A 283 0.11 14.71 0.09
N PHE A 284 -0.57 14.35 -0.98
CA PHE A 284 0.00 13.66 -2.14
C PHE A 284 -0.31 14.42 -3.42
N PRO A 285 0.42 14.21 -4.50
CA PRO A 285 0.16 14.84 -5.78
C PRO A 285 -1.29 14.66 -6.24
N GLY A 286 -2.03 15.77 -6.38
CA GLY A 286 -3.46 15.76 -6.70
C GLY A 286 -4.42 15.44 -5.55
N TYR A 287 -3.90 15.15 -4.33
CA TYR A 287 -4.73 14.77 -3.17
C TYR A 287 -4.36 15.58 -1.92
N PRO A 288 -4.96 16.76 -1.72
CA PRO A 288 -4.68 17.65 -0.59
C PRO A 288 -5.37 17.18 0.69
N VAL A 289 -4.96 16.03 1.25
CA VAL A 289 -5.62 15.38 2.40
C VAL A 289 -5.63 16.27 3.63
N LYS A 290 -4.56 17.04 3.88
CA LYS A 290 -4.52 17.99 5.00
C LYS A 290 -5.64 19.05 4.88
N PHE A 291 -5.80 19.60 3.70
CA PHE A 291 -6.87 20.58 3.43
C PHE A 291 -8.27 19.95 3.56
N LEU A 292 -8.49 18.77 3.00
CA LEU A 292 -9.74 18.04 3.16
C LEU A 292 -10.04 17.72 4.63
N SER A 293 -9.02 17.31 5.39
CA SER A 293 -9.16 17.05 6.82
C SER A 293 -9.44 18.33 7.64
N PHE A 294 -9.01 19.49 7.17
CA PHE A 294 -9.38 20.78 7.73
C PHE A 294 -10.84 21.11 7.41
N LEU A 295 -11.23 21.00 6.14
CA LEU A 295 -12.59 21.30 5.70
C LEU A 295 -13.65 20.52 6.48
N ILE A 296 -13.48 19.22 6.66
CA ILE A 296 -14.45 18.41 7.41
C ILE A 296 -14.59 18.84 8.88
N SER A 297 -13.70 19.69 9.41
CA SER A 297 -13.77 20.18 10.79
C SER A 297 -14.67 21.42 10.93
N LEU A 298 -15.03 22.07 9.81
CA LEU A 298 -15.94 23.20 9.81
C LEU A 298 -17.35 22.76 10.24
N PRO A 299 -18.17 23.64 10.82
CA PRO A 299 -19.55 23.31 11.18
C PRO A 299 -20.29 22.65 10.01
N ILE A 300 -21.08 21.61 10.29
CA ILE A 300 -21.78 20.87 9.23
C ILE A 300 -22.77 21.77 8.49
N SER A 301 -23.45 22.67 9.22
CA SER A 301 -24.33 23.69 8.64
C SER A 301 -23.64 24.52 7.56
N PHE A 302 -22.35 24.81 7.73
CA PHE A 302 -21.54 25.52 6.75
C PHE A 302 -21.19 24.64 5.54
N LEU A 303 -21.00 23.32 5.71
CA LEU A 303 -20.61 22.41 4.63
C LEU A 303 -21.78 21.97 3.75
N ILE A 304 -23.00 21.88 4.30
CA ILE A 304 -24.19 21.42 3.59
C ILE A 304 -24.48 22.20 2.30
N PRO A 305 -24.39 23.54 2.25
CA PRO A 305 -24.59 24.29 1.00
C PRO A 305 -23.59 23.94 -0.12
N PHE A 306 -22.38 23.52 0.24
CA PHE A 306 -21.31 23.19 -0.71
C PHE A 306 -21.34 21.72 -1.18
N ARG A 307 -22.27 20.89 -0.67
CA ARG A 307 -22.31 19.45 -1.00
C ARG A 307 -22.46 19.18 -2.50
N GLU A 308 -23.21 20.03 -3.23
CA GLU A 308 -23.40 19.90 -4.66
C GLU A 308 -22.13 20.20 -5.46
N ILE A 309 -21.37 21.20 -5.04
CA ILE A 309 -20.06 21.54 -5.65
C ILE A 309 -19.09 20.38 -5.43
N LEU A 310 -19.06 19.84 -4.21
CA LEU A 310 -18.22 18.68 -3.87
C LEU A 310 -18.64 17.44 -4.66
N ALA A 311 -19.94 17.18 -4.81
CA ALA A 311 -20.48 16.07 -5.60
C ALA A 311 -20.01 16.14 -7.05
N ARG A 312 -20.15 17.31 -7.70
CA ARG A 312 -19.70 17.53 -9.10
C ARG A 312 -18.20 17.39 -9.28
N LYS A 313 -17.40 17.83 -8.30
CA LYS A 313 -15.94 17.68 -8.34
C LYS A 313 -15.53 16.22 -8.26
N ILE A 314 -16.15 15.46 -7.35
CA ILE A 314 -15.87 14.03 -7.18
C ILE A 314 -16.25 13.23 -8.42
N GLU A 315 -17.36 13.58 -9.08
CA GLU A 315 -17.80 12.95 -10.33
C GLU A 315 -16.73 13.04 -11.43
N LYS A 316 -16.11 14.22 -11.63
CA LYS A 316 -15.02 14.39 -12.60
C LYS A 316 -13.79 13.52 -12.30
N GLU A 317 -13.50 13.29 -11.02
CA GLU A 317 -12.29 12.59 -10.60
C GLU A 317 -12.45 11.07 -10.49
N ARG A 318 -13.67 10.54 -10.24
CA ARG A 318 -13.87 9.14 -9.86
C ARG A 318 -14.84 8.33 -10.72
N ALA A 319 -15.46 8.94 -11.71
CA ALA A 319 -16.57 8.34 -12.47
C ALA A 319 -17.75 7.86 -11.58
N GLU A 320 -18.93 7.65 -12.16
CA GLU A 320 -20.20 7.40 -11.43
C GLU A 320 -20.31 6.04 -10.71
N LYS A 321 -19.25 5.26 -10.60
CA LYS A 321 -19.33 3.91 -10.04
C LYS A 321 -19.52 3.93 -8.53
N LYS A 322 -20.38 3.05 -8.02
CA LYS A 322 -20.51 2.75 -6.60
C LYS A 322 -19.17 2.23 -6.07
N LYS A 323 -18.87 2.57 -4.83
CA LYS A 323 -17.69 2.05 -4.17
C LYS A 323 -17.88 0.59 -3.79
N ASP A 324 -16.84 -0.21 -4.00
CA ASP A 324 -16.79 -1.60 -3.59
C ASP A 324 -16.68 -1.70 -2.05
N LEU A 325 -17.54 -2.49 -1.44
CA LEU A 325 -17.61 -2.71 0.02
C LEU A 325 -16.94 -4.01 0.46
N ASP A 326 -16.39 -4.80 -0.46
CA ASP A 326 -15.71 -6.08 -0.16
C ASP A 326 -14.58 -5.93 0.87
N GLU A 327 -13.95 -4.76 0.94
CA GLU A 327 -12.85 -4.47 1.86
C GLU A 327 -13.28 -3.59 3.05
N ILE A 328 -14.57 -3.58 3.42
CA ILE A 328 -15.11 -2.73 4.51
C ILE A 328 -14.38 -2.95 5.85
N ASP A 329 -13.93 -4.18 6.13
CA ASP A 329 -13.17 -4.52 7.33
C ASP A 329 -11.77 -3.84 7.38
N TYR A 330 -11.24 -3.48 6.21
CA TYR A 330 -9.99 -2.74 6.06
C TYR A 330 -10.19 -1.23 5.93
N TYR A 331 -11.44 -0.77 5.87
CA TYR A 331 -11.83 0.65 5.87
C TYR A 331 -12.43 1.03 7.23
N ASN A 332 -13.75 0.98 7.38
CA ASN A 332 -14.42 1.31 8.64
C ASN A 332 -14.07 0.34 9.77
N GLY A 333 -13.84 -0.95 9.45
CA GLY A 333 -13.34 -1.94 10.41
C GLY A 333 -11.94 -1.59 10.93
N ALA A 334 -11.06 -1.01 10.12
CA ALA A 334 -9.77 -0.52 10.59
C ALA A 334 -9.92 0.68 11.54
N VAL A 335 -10.84 1.61 11.25
CA VAL A 335 -11.17 2.73 12.16
C VAL A 335 -11.68 2.21 13.50
N PHE A 336 -12.60 1.23 13.48
CA PHE A 336 -13.13 0.59 14.68
C PHE A 336 -12.03 -0.10 15.50
N LYS A 337 -11.13 -0.87 14.86
CA LYS A 337 -10.00 -1.53 15.53
C LYS A 337 -9.05 -0.52 16.19
N MET A 338 -8.71 0.57 15.48
CA MET A 338 -7.88 1.65 16.04
C MET A 338 -8.56 2.31 17.25
N ALA A 339 -9.83 2.64 17.14
CA ALA A 339 -10.63 3.26 18.20
C ALA A 339 -10.68 2.36 19.44
N LYS A 340 -10.88 1.05 19.26
CA LYS A 340 -10.88 0.07 20.35
C LYS A 340 -9.54 0.03 21.10
N LYS A 341 -8.40 0.05 20.37
CA LYS A 341 -7.05 0.13 20.97
C LYS A 341 -6.85 1.40 21.81
N LEU A 342 -7.46 2.50 21.38
CA LEU A 342 -7.39 3.81 22.07
C LEU A 342 -8.48 4.00 23.13
N LYS A 343 -9.39 3.04 23.30
CA LYS A 343 -10.55 3.11 24.21
C LYS A 343 -11.45 4.33 23.92
N VAL A 344 -11.69 4.63 22.65
CA VAL A 344 -12.58 5.71 22.20
C VAL A 344 -13.69 5.17 21.30
N GLU A 345 -14.85 5.82 21.36
CA GLU A 345 -16.01 5.43 20.57
C GLU A 345 -15.99 6.08 19.17
N VAL A 346 -16.49 5.32 18.18
CA VAL A 346 -16.67 5.74 16.78
C VAL A 346 -18.04 5.26 16.27
N PRO A 347 -19.14 5.79 16.86
CA PRO A 347 -20.49 5.26 16.66
C PRO A 347 -20.92 5.29 15.18
N ILE A 348 -20.53 6.30 14.42
CA ILE A 348 -20.90 6.39 12.99
C ILE A 348 -20.16 5.33 12.17
N ASN A 349 -18.87 5.17 12.36
CA ASN A 349 -18.10 4.12 11.67
C ASN A 349 -18.57 2.72 12.07
N SER A 350 -18.94 2.50 13.33
CA SER A 350 -19.50 1.23 13.81
C SER A 350 -20.84 0.94 13.12
N LYS A 351 -21.76 1.92 13.06
CA LYS A 351 -23.05 1.79 12.37
C LYS A 351 -22.90 1.48 10.89
N ILE A 352 -21.95 2.12 10.21
CA ILE A 352 -21.65 1.85 8.80
C ILE A 352 -21.17 0.41 8.61
N LEU A 353 -20.27 -0.06 9.48
CA LEU A 353 -19.74 -1.43 9.44
C LEU A 353 -20.85 -2.47 9.66
N GLU A 354 -21.74 -2.25 10.64
CA GLU A 354 -22.88 -3.12 10.91
C GLU A 354 -23.87 -3.18 9.74
N ARG A 355 -24.11 -2.04 9.05
CA ARG A 355 -25.02 -1.98 7.90
C ARG A 355 -24.54 -2.84 6.72
N VAL A 356 -23.24 -3.00 6.56
CA VAL A 356 -22.66 -3.82 5.47
C VAL A 356 -22.66 -5.30 5.83
N LYS A 357 -22.64 -5.64 7.13
CA LYS A 357 -22.58 -7.03 7.61
C LYS A 357 -23.96 -7.69 7.81
N LYS A 358 -25.00 -6.90 7.74
CA LYS A 358 -26.40 -7.38 7.70
C LYS A 358 -26.81 -7.73 6.28
#